data_3641378e766a70a65cf0b59a79ad3a39
#
_entry.id   3641378e766a70a65cf0b59a79ad3a39
#
_cell.length_a   1.000
_cell.length_b   1.000
_cell.length_c   1.000
_cell.angle_alpha   90.00
_cell.angle_beta   90.00
_cell.angle_gamma   90.00
#
_symmetry.space_group_name_H-M   'P 1'
#
loop_
_entity.id
_entity.type
_entity.pdbx_description
1 polymer ?
#
loop_
_entity_poly.entity_id
_entity_poly.type
_entity_poly.pdbx_seq_one_letter_code
_entity_poly.pdbx_strand_id
1 'polypeptide(L)'
;MKSIDFYLDFVSPYAWLAFHALPQALQGHSVHVRYRPVLLGALLQQHANPGPAGIAGKREWTYRHASWLGHSLGCGLQMPAQHPFNPLPLLRLALRTGQGGCINRFTADAIFRHVWLGGADALDAQRLPALEQALAEQLRHGDAAEQEAKQALRSNTDAAAAAGVFGVPSMVLDGKLFWGLDGLPMLSAYLNGDAWFADGQWDAAADRPSGLAKR
;
A
#
# COMPACT_ATOMS: atom_id res chain seq x y z
N MET A 1 -19.54 -11.70 -5.08
CA MET A 1 -18.10 -11.75 -4.75
C MET A 1 -17.71 -10.42 -4.12
N LYS A 2 -17.11 -10.43 -2.93
CA LYS A 2 -16.69 -9.21 -2.23
C LYS A 2 -15.46 -8.60 -2.93
N SER A 3 -15.34 -7.27 -2.89
CA SER A 3 -14.21 -6.54 -3.46
C SER A 3 -13.44 -5.81 -2.36
N ILE A 4 -12.13 -6.02 -2.32
CA ILE A 4 -11.21 -5.37 -1.38
C ILE A 4 -10.43 -4.31 -2.15
N ASP A 5 -10.47 -3.06 -1.72
CA ASP A 5 -9.54 -2.04 -2.17
C ASP A 5 -8.27 -2.13 -1.35
N PHE A 6 -7.16 -2.48 -2.00
CA PHE A 6 -5.83 -2.52 -1.40
C PHE A 6 -5.06 -1.27 -1.81
N TYR A 7 -5.02 -0.30 -0.91
CA TYR A 7 -4.27 0.95 -1.11
C TYR A 7 -2.79 0.75 -0.79
N LEU A 8 -1.93 1.14 -1.72
CA LEU A 8 -0.49 0.91 -1.64
C LEU A 8 0.31 2.12 -2.13
N ASP A 9 1.52 2.24 -1.60
CA ASP A 9 2.60 3.05 -2.16
C ASP A 9 3.90 2.22 -2.11
N PHE A 10 4.67 2.26 -3.18
CA PHE A 10 5.88 1.45 -3.31
C PHE A 10 7.01 1.88 -2.35
N VAL A 11 6.92 3.10 -1.79
CA VAL A 11 7.87 3.57 -0.77
C VAL A 11 7.66 2.91 0.59
N SER A 12 6.54 2.21 0.82
CA SER A 12 6.24 1.61 2.11
C SER A 12 6.71 0.15 2.19
N PRO A 13 7.66 -0.18 3.09
CA PRO A 13 8.06 -1.57 3.32
C PRO A 13 6.90 -2.42 3.85
N TYR A 14 6.02 -1.83 4.67
CA TYR A 14 4.85 -2.55 5.17
C TYR A 14 3.83 -2.84 4.07
N ALA A 15 3.75 -2.00 3.00
CA ALA A 15 2.91 -2.29 1.84
C ALA A 15 3.44 -3.52 1.07
N TRP A 16 4.76 -3.65 0.90
CA TRP A 16 5.38 -4.86 0.36
C TRP A 16 5.07 -6.10 1.21
N LEU A 17 5.28 -6.01 2.53
CA LEU A 17 5.05 -7.14 3.45
C LEU A 17 3.59 -7.60 3.44
N ALA A 18 2.64 -6.66 3.50
CA ALA A 18 1.23 -6.98 3.44
C ALA A 18 0.81 -7.52 2.06
N PHE A 19 1.33 -6.97 0.97
CA PHE A 19 1.10 -7.48 -0.38
C PHE A 19 1.57 -8.93 -0.51
N HIS A 20 2.74 -9.26 0.07
CA HIS A 20 3.28 -10.61 0.09
C HIS A 20 2.40 -11.57 0.90
N ALA A 21 1.96 -11.16 2.09
CA ALA A 21 1.17 -11.99 3.01
C ALA A 21 -0.32 -12.07 2.62
N LEU A 22 -0.83 -11.15 1.80
CA LEU A 22 -2.24 -11.05 1.45
C LEU A 22 -2.87 -12.33 0.87
N PRO A 23 -2.22 -13.09 -0.04
CA PRO A 23 -2.82 -14.31 -0.58
C PRO A 23 -3.12 -15.35 0.50
N GLN A 24 -2.26 -15.48 1.50
CA GLN A 24 -2.48 -16.41 2.61
C GLN A 24 -3.63 -15.93 3.50
N ALA A 25 -3.70 -14.62 3.78
CA ALA A 25 -4.79 -14.06 4.57
C ALA A 25 -6.16 -14.20 3.89
N LEU A 26 -6.20 -14.30 2.56
CA LEU A 26 -7.41 -14.44 1.76
C LEU A 26 -7.69 -15.90 1.36
N GLN A 27 -6.90 -16.86 1.81
CA GLN A 27 -7.07 -18.27 1.46
C GLN A 27 -8.45 -18.78 1.88
N GLY A 28 -9.14 -19.48 0.97
CA GLY A 28 -10.47 -20.00 1.19
C GLY A 28 -11.61 -19.01 0.90
N HIS A 29 -11.30 -17.75 0.57
CA HIS A 29 -12.30 -16.73 0.28
C HIS A 29 -12.35 -16.37 -1.20
N SER A 30 -13.58 -16.29 -1.77
CA SER A 30 -13.80 -15.78 -3.12
C SER A 30 -13.95 -14.26 -3.07
N VAL A 31 -12.80 -13.56 -3.24
CA VAL A 31 -12.74 -12.10 -3.21
C VAL A 31 -11.99 -11.57 -4.42
N HIS A 32 -12.33 -10.35 -4.84
CA HIS A 32 -11.60 -9.59 -5.85
C HIS A 32 -10.78 -8.50 -5.17
N VAL A 33 -9.46 -8.46 -5.42
CA VAL A 33 -8.59 -7.41 -4.88
C VAL A 33 -8.30 -6.38 -5.95
N ARG A 34 -8.64 -5.13 -5.69
CA ARG A 34 -8.30 -3.97 -6.51
C ARG A 34 -7.07 -3.28 -5.92
N TYR A 35 -5.93 -3.40 -6.57
CA TYR A 35 -4.70 -2.73 -6.14
C TYR A 35 -4.75 -1.28 -6.60
N ARG A 36 -4.77 -0.35 -5.64
CA ARG A 36 -4.90 1.10 -5.87
C ARG A 36 -3.64 1.84 -5.42
N PRO A 37 -2.77 2.23 -6.35
CA PRO A 37 -1.66 3.12 -6.03
C PRO A 37 -2.15 4.46 -5.51
N VAL A 38 -1.58 4.93 -4.39
CA VAL A 38 -1.84 6.23 -3.78
C VAL A 38 -0.52 6.91 -3.40
N LEU A 39 -0.52 8.22 -3.23
CA LEU A 39 0.64 8.96 -2.77
C LEU A 39 0.61 9.06 -1.23
N LEU A 40 1.40 8.20 -0.56
CA LEU A 40 1.50 8.18 0.91
C LEU A 40 1.85 9.55 1.50
N GLY A 41 2.79 10.26 0.88
CA GLY A 41 3.19 11.59 1.35
C GLY A 41 2.02 12.58 1.43
N ALA A 42 1.08 12.53 0.48
CA ALA A 42 -0.12 13.38 0.50
C ALA A 42 -1.09 12.96 1.62
N LEU A 43 -1.30 11.66 1.85
CA LEU A 43 -2.12 11.18 2.96
C LEU A 43 -1.53 11.60 4.31
N LEU A 44 -0.23 11.46 4.49
CA LEU A 44 0.45 11.89 5.71
C LEU A 44 0.32 13.41 5.95
N GLN A 45 0.44 14.22 4.89
CA GLN A 45 0.31 15.67 4.97
C GLN A 45 -1.09 16.10 5.42
N GLN A 46 -2.14 15.44 4.94
CA GLN A 46 -3.53 15.74 5.35
C GLN A 46 -3.75 15.54 6.86
N HIS A 47 -3.00 14.63 7.47
CA HIS A 47 -3.06 14.34 8.90
C HIS A 47 -1.98 15.04 9.73
N ALA A 48 -1.24 16.01 9.16
CA ALA A 48 -0.07 16.65 9.78
C ALA A 48 0.91 15.65 10.39
N ASN A 49 1.04 14.47 9.76
CA ASN A 49 1.88 13.36 10.22
C ASN A 49 3.17 13.33 9.40
N PRO A 50 4.35 13.50 10.02
CA PRO A 50 5.63 13.46 9.30
C PRO A 50 5.99 12.05 8.80
N GLY A 51 5.20 11.06 9.15
CA GLY A 51 5.50 9.64 8.91
C GLY A 51 6.63 9.11 9.80
N PRO A 52 6.82 7.78 9.83
CA PRO A 52 7.86 7.18 10.68
C PRO A 52 9.27 7.58 10.23
N ALA A 53 9.49 7.80 8.95
CA ALA A 53 10.80 8.20 8.41
C ALA A 53 11.20 9.64 8.78
N GLY A 54 10.25 10.50 9.12
CA GLY A 54 10.48 11.88 9.55
C GLY A 54 10.87 12.04 11.02
N ILE A 55 10.82 10.96 11.82
CA ILE A 55 11.11 10.99 13.27
C ILE A 55 12.35 10.12 13.54
N ALA A 56 13.43 10.75 14.03
CA ALA A 56 14.63 10.04 14.46
C ALA A 56 14.27 8.96 15.51
N GLY A 57 14.99 7.85 15.53
CA GLY A 57 14.67 6.70 16.38
C GLY A 57 13.49 5.86 15.86
N LYS A 58 12.38 6.49 15.43
CA LYS A 58 11.26 5.77 14.83
C LYS A 58 11.61 5.27 13.43
N ARG A 59 12.37 6.03 12.67
CA ARG A 59 12.92 5.60 11.36
C ARG A 59 13.77 4.36 11.50
N GLU A 60 14.75 4.37 12.40
CA GLU A 60 15.66 3.24 12.64
C GLU A 60 14.90 1.99 13.12
N TRP A 61 13.93 2.18 14.02
CA TRP A 61 13.06 1.10 14.47
C TRP A 61 12.25 0.53 13.31
N THR A 62 11.64 1.38 12.49
CA THR A 62 10.84 0.96 11.32
C THR A 62 11.67 0.09 10.37
N TYR A 63 12.91 0.48 10.09
CA TYR A 63 13.78 -0.30 9.20
C TYR A 63 14.15 -1.66 9.80
N ARG A 64 14.55 -1.70 11.06
CA ARG A 64 14.82 -2.96 11.77
C ARG A 64 13.59 -3.87 11.80
N HIS A 65 12.44 -3.31 12.14
CA HIS A 65 11.20 -4.07 12.24
C HIS A 65 10.74 -4.60 10.87
N ALA A 66 10.77 -3.78 9.82
CA ALA A 66 10.43 -4.23 8.47
C ALA A 66 11.39 -5.32 7.98
N SER A 67 12.70 -5.18 8.22
CA SER A 67 13.70 -6.19 7.85
C SER A 67 13.48 -7.50 8.60
N TRP A 68 13.18 -7.43 9.90
CA TRP A 68 12.87 -8.61 10.71
C TRP A 68 11.59 -9.31 10.24
N LEU A 69 10.53 -8.56 9.94
CA LEU A 69 9.29 -9.10 9.38
C LEU A 69 9.53 -9.75 8.02
N GLY A 70 10.33 -9.12 7.15
CA GLY A 70 10.71 -9.69 5.87
C GLY A 70 11.45 -11.01 6.01
N HIS A 71 12.34 -11.12 7.00
CA HIS A 71 13.01 -12.38 7.37
C HIS A 71 12.00 -13.42 7.87
N SER A 72 11.13 -13.03 8.80
CA SER A 72 10.12 -13.92 9.39
C SER A 72 9.12 -14.46 8.37
N LEU A 73 8.73 -13.63 7.38
CA LEU A 73 7.82 -14.01 6.29
C LEU A 73 8.52 -14.72 5.13
N GLY A 74 9.85 -14.81 5.14
CA GLY A 74 10.62 -15.40 4.06
C GLY A 74 10.51 -14.68 2.71
N CYS A 75 10.13 -13.37 2.71
CA CYS A 75 9.87 -12.61 1.49
C CYS A 75 11.11 -11.92 0.90
N GLY A 76 12.29 -12.11 1.50
CA GLY A 76 13.57 -11.62 0.98
C GLY A 76 13.73 -10.10 1.00
N LEU A 77 12.99 -9.37 1.86
CA LEU A 77 13.04 -7.93 1.92
C LEU A 77 14.46 -7.41 2.17
N GLN A 78 14.91 -6.52 1.30
CA GLN A 78 16.14 -5.76 1.44
C GLN A 78 15.84 -4.28 1.25
N MET A 79 16.26 -3.47 2.20
CA MET A 79 16.07 -2.01 2.12
C MET A 79 16.78 -1.45 0.88
N PRO A 80 16.13 -0.57 0.09
CA PRO A 80 16.78 0.10 -1.02
C PRO A 80 17.94 0.99 -0.54
N ALA A 81 18.89 1.27 -1.43
CA ALA A 81 20.10 2.06 -1.12
C ALA A 81 19.78 3.43 -0.50
N GLN A 82 18.66 4.01 -0.89
CA GLN A 82 18.12 5.25 -0.29
C GLN A 82 16.65 5.07 0.08
N HIS A 83 16.27 5.49 1.28
CA HIS A 83 14.88 5.46 1.76
C HIS A 83 14.66 6.55 2.83
N PRO A 84 13.55 7.32 2.76
CA PRO A 84 12.54 7.28 1.69
C PRO A 84 13.07 7.84 0.36
N PHE A 85 12.49 7.40 -0.74
CA PHE A 85 12.74 7.92 -2.09
C PHE A 85 11.46 8.57 -2.65
N ASN A 86 11.56 9.30 -3.76
CA ASN A 86 10.39 9.85 -4.45
C ASN A 86 9.61 8.73 -5.17
N PRO A 87 8.41 8.35 -4.73
CA PRO A 87 7.68 7.23 -5.32
C PRO A 87 6.95 7.59 -6.63
N LEU A 88 6.83 8.88 -6.97
CA LEU A 88 6.00 9.33 -8.10
C LEU A 88 6.32 8.66 -9.43
N PRO A 89 7.59 8.46 -9.85
CA PRO A 89 7.90 7.77 -11.09
C PRO A 89 7.32 6.35 -11.13
N LEU A 90 7.48 5.58 -10.07
CA LEU A 90 7.01 4.20 -9.98
C LEU A 90 5.48 4.11 -9.87
N LEU A 91 4.84 5.02 -9.12
CA LEU A 91 3.38 5.08 -9.03
C LEU A 91 2.73 5.39 -10.39
N ARG A 92 3.31 6.34 -11.16
CA ARG A 92 2.84 6.67 -12.51
C ARG A 92 3.10 5.55 -13.49
N LEU A 93 4.28 4.93 -13.43
CA LEU A 93 4.60 3.74 -14.23
C LEU A 93 3.55 2.65 -14.00
N ALA A 94 3.24 2.33 -12.74
CA ALA A 94 2.21 1.37 -12.39
C ALA A 94 0.85 1.71 -13.00
N LEU A 95 0.39 2.95 -12.86
CA LEU A 95 -0.92 3.38 -13.34
C LEU A 95 -1.01 3.44 -14.86
N ARG A 96 0.11 3.54 -15.58
CA ARG A 96 0.16 3.40 -17.03
C ARG A 96 -0.09 1.97 -17.51
N THR A 97 0.04 0.96 -16.65
CA THR A 97 -0.30 -0.44 -17.00
C THR A 97 -1.75 -0.78 -16.68
N GLY A 98 -2.43 0.04 -15.88
CA GLY A 98 -3.76 -0.24 -15.35
C GLY A 98 -4.89 0.53 -16.04
N GLN A 99 -6.10 0.29 -15.57
CA GLN A 99 -7.32 1.00 -15.98
C GLN A 99 -8.14 1.40 -14.75
N GLY A 100 -8.86 2.52 -14.85
CA GLY A 100 -9.75 2.98 -13.77
C GLY A 100 -9.05 3.21 -12.43
N GLY A 101 -7.76 3.59 -12.46
CA GLY A 101 -6.95 3.79 -11.25
C GLY A 101 -6.50 2.51 -10.55
N CYS A 102 -6.79 1.33 -11.11
CA CYS A 102 -6.37 0.05 -10.55
C CYS A 102 -5.23 -0.55 -11.39
N ILE A 103 -4.34 -1.27 -10.71
CA ILE A 103 -3.32 -2.10 -11.35
C ILE A 103 -3.58 -3.56 -11.03
N ASN A 104 -3.03 -4.47 -11.82
CA ASN A 104 -3.10 -5.89 -11.52
C ASN A 104 -1.98 -6.32 -10.55
N ARG A 105 -2.10 -7.55 -10.04
CA ARG A 105 -1.12 -8.11 -9.10
C ARG A 105 0.26 -8.26 -9.70
N PHE A 106 0.37 -8.59 -10.98
CA PHE A 106 1.65 -8.73 -11.68
C PHE A 106 2.43 -7.42 -11.70
N THR A 107 1.80 -6.31 -12.08
CA THR A 107 2.42 -4.98 -12.05
C THR A 107 2.87 -4.60 -10.64
N ALA A 108 1.98 -4.81 -9.64
CA ALA A 108 2.33 -4.52 -8.25
C ALA A 108 3.54 -5.34 -7.78
N ASP A 109 3.58 -6.64 -8.07
CA ASP A 109 4.68 -7.55 -7.71
C ASP A 109 5.99 -7.13 -8.38
N ALA A 110 5.98 -6.85 -9.69
CA ALA A 110 7.16 -6.44 -10.45
C ALA A 110 7.81 -5.18 -9.84
N ILE A 111 7.00 -4.17 -9.54
CA ILE A 111 7.52 -2.91 -8.98
C ILE A 111 7.95 -3.10 -7.51
N PHE A 112 7.19 -3.81 -6.69
CA PHE A 112 7.60 -4.10 -5.32
C PHE A 112 8.92 -4.88 -5.28
N ARG A 113 9.10 -5.89 -6.12
CA ARG A 113 10.37 -6.64 -6.23
C ARG A 113 11.51 -5.74 -6.67
N HIS A 114 11.28 -4.87 -7.65
CA HIS A 114 12.28 -3.90 -8.10
C HIS A 114 12.76 -3.01 -6.94
N VAL A 115 11.87 -2.59 -6.05
CA VAL A 115 12.18 -1.73 -4.90
C VAL A 115 12.80 -2.51 -3.74
N TRP A 116 12.17 -3.64 -3.35
CA TRP A 116 12.42 -4.28 -2.06
C TRP A 116 13.28 -5.53 -2.13
N LEU A 117 13.77 -5.92 -3.32
CA LEU A 117 14.73 -7.00 -3.48
C LEU A 117 16.05 -6.49 -4.08
N GLY A 118 17.17 -6.96 -3.54
CA GLY A 118 18.50 -6.64 -4.06
C GLY A 118 19.16 -5.38 -3.49
N GLY A 119 18.51 -4.59 -2.64
CA GLY A 119 19.11 -3.47 -1.91
C GLY A 119 19.59 -2.29 -2.76
N ALA A 120 19.30 -2.27 -4.07
CA ALA A 120 19.72 -1.22 -4.98
C ALA A 120 18.82 0.04 -4.91
N ASP A 121 19.25 1.15 -5.51
CA ASP A 121 18.42 2.33 -5.61
C ASP A 121 17.14 2.05 -6.40
N ALA A 122 15.99 2.45 -5.84
CA ALA A 122 14.68 2.26 -6.45
C ALA A 122 14.50 3.04 -7.76
N LEU A 123 15.23 4.13 -7.94
CA LEU A 123 15.16 5.01 -9.11
C LEU A 123 16.43 4.95 -9.98
N ASP A 124 17.24 3.91 -9.83
CA ASP A 124 18.44 3.71 -10.64
C ASP A 124 18.10 3.70 -12.14
N ALA A 125 18.65 4.67 -12.88
CA ALA A 125 18.44 4.85 -14.31
C ALA A 125 18.85 3.63 -15.17
N GLN A 126 19.74 2.77 -14.66
CA GLN A 126 20.15 1.55 -15.35
C GLN A 126 19.17 0.40 -15.13
N ARG A 127 18.42 0.41 -14.04
CA ARG A 127 17.45 -0.65 -13.67
C ARG A 127 16.04 -0.37 -14.18
N LEU A 128 15.63 0.90 -14.26
CA LEU A 128 14.29 1.29 -14.70
C LEU A 128 13.91 0.76 -16.10
N PRO A 129 14.81 0.76 -17.12
CA PRO A 129 14.47 0.19 -18.42
C PRO A 129 14.12 -1.30 -18.38
N ALA A 130 14.78 -2.08 -17.52
CA ALA A 130 14.45 -3.50 -17.35
C ALA A 130 13.08 -3.71 -16.69
N LEU A 131 12.71 -2.84 -15.73
CA LEU A 131 11.36 -2.85 -15.15
C LEU A 131 10.29 -2.46 -16.19
N GLU A 132 10.52 -1.42 -16.99
CA GLU A 132 9.61 -1.01 -18.06
C GLU A 132 9.45 -2.13 -19.10
N GLN A 133 10.54 -2.80 -19.48
CA GLN A 133 10.50 -3.94 -20.38
C GLN A 133 9.70 -5.12 -19.81
N ALA A 134 9.82 -5.40 -18.51
CA ALA A 134 9.02 -6.43 -17.85
C ALA A 134 7.51 -6.12 -17.84
N LEU A 135 7.14 -4.84 -17.93
CA LEU A 135 5.76 -4.36 -17.98
C LEU A 135 5.27 -4.01 -19.40
N ALA A 136 6.10 -4.19 -20.43
CA ALA A 136 5.90 -3.64 -21.77
C ALA A 136 4.54 -4.04 -22.41
N GLU A 137 4.08 -5.28 -22.19
CA GLU A 137 2.81 -5.77 -22.76
C GLU A 137 1.57 -5.01 -22.25
N GLN A 138 1.67 -4.39 -21.08
CA GLN A 138 0.57 -3.67 -20.44
C GLN A 138 0.82 -2.16 -20.39
N LEU A 139 2.04 -1.73 -20.69
CA LEU A 139 2.46 -0.35 -20.54
C LEU A 139 1.94 0.54 -21.67
N ARG A 140 1.10 1.50 -21.30
CA ARG A 140 0.62 2.53 -22.21
C ARG A 140 1.63 3.67 -22.30
N HIS A 141 1.83 4.19 -23.52
CA HIS A 141 2.83 5.21 -23.83
C HIS A 141 2.17 6.52 -24.28
N GLY A 142 2.98 7.57 -24.30
CA GLY A 142 2.60 8.90 -24.78
C GLY A 142 1.99 9.80 -23.70
N ASP A 143 1.86 11.08 -24.06
CA ASP A 143 1.43 12.14 -23.12
C ASP A 143 0.05 11.90 -22.51
N ALA A 144 -0.88 11.35 -23.29
CA ALA A 144 -2.23 11.02 -22.82
C ALA A 144 -2.18 9.99 -21.67
N ALA A 145 -1.41 8.91 -21.83
CA ALA A 145 -1.27 7.88 -20.80
C ALA A 145 -0.59 8.44 -19.54
N GLU A 146 0.38 9.33 -19.70
CA GLU A 146 1.04 10.00 -18.58
C GLU A 146 0.08 10.93 -17.80
N GLN A 147 -0.76 11.69 -18.51
CA GLN A 147 -1.78 12.56 -17.88
C GLN A 147 -2.86 11.74 -17.19
N GLU A 148 -3.34 10.66 -17.80
CA GLU A 148 -4.28 9.73 -17.17
C GLU A 148 -3.69 9.12 -15.89
N ALA A 149 -2.42 8.70 -15.89
CA ALA A 149 -1.76 8.15 -14.72
C ALA A 149 -1.65 9.18 -13.58
N LYS A 150 -1.31 10.44 -13.90
CA LYS A 150 -1.29 11.54 -12.92
C LYS A 150 -2.67 11.80 -12.31
N GLN A 151 -3.69 11.86 -13.17
CA GLN A 151 -5.07 12.07 -12.71
C GLN A 151 -5.57 10.88 -11.88
N ALA A 152 -5.29 9.64 -12.29
CA ALA A 152 -5.66 8.44 -11.58
C ALA A 152 -5.00 8.38 -10.19
N LEU A 153 -3.70 8.73 -10.08
CA LEU A 153 -3.00 8.80 -8.80
C LEU A 153 -3.65 9.80 -7.85
N ARG A 154 -3.98 10.99 -8.36
CA ARG A 154 -4.67 12.02 -7.59
C ARG A 154 -6.04 11.53 -7.12
N SER A 155 -6.87 11.06 -8.05
CA SER A 155 -8.21 10.55 -7.74
C SER A 155 -8.19 9.39 -6.74
N ASN A 156 -7.24 8.46 -6.86
CA ASN A 156 -7.08 7.38 -5.90
C ASN A 156 -6.70 7.90 -4.51
N THR A 157 -5.79 8.88 -4.44
CA THR A 157 -5.35 9.45 -3.17
C THR A 157 -6.48 10.21 -2.48
N ASP A 158 -7.25 11.00 -3.25
CA ASP A 158 -8.41 11.74 -2.74
C ASP A 158 -9.52 10.77 -2.27
N ALA A 159 -9.79 9.71 -3.06
CA ALA A 159 -10.77 8.68 -2.70
C ALA A 159 -10.34 7.88 -1.46
N ALA A 160 -9.05 7.56 -1.34
CA ALA A 160 -8.50 6.91 -0.15
C ALA A 160 -8.71 7.78 1.10
N ALA A 161 -8.37 9.06 1.02
CA ALA A 161 -8.58 10.01 2.12
C ALA A 161 -10.07 10.12 2.51
N ALA A 162 -10.97 10.21 1.52
CA ALA A 162 -12.42 10.24 1.77
C ALA A 162 -12.93 8.94 2.40
N ALA A 163 -12.29 7.80 2.14
CA ALA A 163 -12.58 6.51 2.79
C ALA A 163 -11.92 6.35 4.17
N GLY A 164 -11.28 7.40 4.71
CA GLY A 164 -10.61 7.37 6.01
C GLY A 164 -9.22 6.73 6.01
N VAL A 165 -8.64 6.49 4.84
CA VAL A 165 -7.29 5.92 4.73
C VAL A 165 -6.26 7.00 5.10
N PHE A 166 -5.50 6.75 6.14
CA PHE A 166 -4.48 7.67 6.70
C PHE A 166 -3.05 7.19 6.46
N GLY A 167 -2.86 6.03 5.86
CA GLY A 167 -1.56 5.43 5.58
C GLY A 167 -1.68 4.15 4.75
N VAL A 168 -0.54 3.58 4.37
CA VAL A 168 -0.47 2.34 3.58
C VAL A 168 0.44 1.30 4.26
N PRO A 169 0.17 -0.01 4.07
CA PRO A 169 -0.96 -0.59 3.34
C PRO A 169 -2.30 -0.37 4.06
N SER A 170 -3.37 -0.23 3.30
CA SER A 170 -4.72 -0.22 3.84
C SER A 170 -5.63 -1.06 2.97
N MET A 171 -6.45 -1.90 3.58
CA MET A 171 -7.48 -2.70 2.93
C MET A 171 -8.84 -2.17 3.33
N VAL A 172 -9.69 -1.84 2.35
CA VAL A 172 -11.06 -1.42 2.60
C VAL A 172 -12.01 -2.44 2.03
N LEU A 173 -12.91 -2.94 2.87
CA LEU A 173 -13.93 -3.94 2.54
C LEU A 173 -15.22 -3.60 3.27
N ASP A 174 -16.34 -3.51 2.53
CA ASP A 174 -17.67 -3.22 3.08
C ASP A 174 -17.67 -1.96 4.00
N GLY A 175 -16.89 -0.92 3.64
CA GLY A 175 -16.74 0.30 4.41
C GLY A 175 -15.84 0.19 5.65
N LYS A 176 -15.28 -0.97 5.95
CA LYS A 176 -14.35 -1.18 7.07
C LYS A 176 -12.91 -1.06 6.59
N LEU A 177 -12.11 -0.33 7.36
CA LEU A 177 -10.68 -0.12 7.10
C LEU A 177 -9.83 -1.06 7.96
N PHE A 178 -8.97 -1.84 7.31
CA PHE A 178 -7.94 -2.69 7.94
C PHE A 178 -6.57 -2.13 7.55
N TRP A 179 -5.83 -1.61 8.50
CA TRP A 179 -4.57 -0.92 8.25
C TRP A 179 -3.36 -1.76 8.67
N GLY A 180 -2.30 -1.72 7.86
CA GLY A 180 -1.03 -2.35 8.17
C GLY A 180 -0.96 -3.84 7.80
N LEU A 181 0.21 -4.43 7.98
CA LEU A 181 0.40 -5.88 7.92
C LEU A 181 -0.39 -6.58 9.02
N ASP A 182 -0.43 -5.99 10.19
CA ASP A 182 -1.15 -6.44 11.38
C ASP A 182 -2.68 -6.32 11.25
N GLY A 183 -3.18 -5.59 10.27
CA GLY A 183 -4.60 -5.59 9.90
C GLY A 183 -5.06 -6.84 9.15
N LEU A 184 -4.14 -7.65 8.57
CA LEU A 184 -4.51 -8.83 7.78
C LEU A 184 -5.23 -9.93 8.60
N PRO A 185 -4.81 -10.28 9.83
CA PRO A 185 -5.57 -11.23 10.65
C PRO A 185 -7.00 -10.76 10.94
N MET A 186 -7.19 -9.47 11.17
CA MET A 186 -8.51 -8.87 11.41
C MET A 186 -9.37 -8.91 10.14
N LEU A 187 -8.80 -8.62 8.96
CA LEU A 187 -9.48 -8.78 7.67
C LEU A 187 -9.91 -10.23 7.44
N SER A 188 -9.04 -11.19 7.73
CA SER A 188 -9.35 -12.62 7.62
C SER A 188 -10.48 -13.03 8.57
N ALA A 189 -10.46 -12.57 9.83
CA ALA A 189 -11.54 -12.82 10.79
C ALA A 189 -12.86 -12.24 10.30
N TYR A 190 -12.86 -11.02 9.76
CA TYR A 190 -14.05 -10.41 9.16
C TYR A 190 -14.62 -11.23 7.99
N LEU A 191 -13.75 -11.72 7.11
CA LEU A 191 -14.15 -12.56 5.98
C LEU A 191 -14.71 -13.92 6.44
N ASN A 192 -14.22 -14.45 7.54
CA ASN A 192 -14.71 -15.68 8.17
C ASN A 192 -16.04 -15.50 8.93
N GLY A 193 -16.56 -14.27 9.01
CA GLY A 193 -17.83 -14.00 9.68
C GLY A 193 -17.73 -13.97 11.20
N ASP A 194 -16.60 -13.56 11.75
CA ASP A 194 -16.40 -13.40 13.19
C ASP A 194 -17.48 -12.48 13.78
N ALA A 195 -18.20 -12.97 14.79
CA ALA A 195 -19.34 -12.31 15.42
C ALA A 195 -18.99 -10.93 15.99
N TRP A 196 -17.73 -10.70 16.37
CA TRP A 196 -17.27 -9.42 16.88
C TRP A 196 -17.58 -8.26 15.91
N PHE A 197 -17.57 -8.50 14.59
CA PHE A 197 -17.92 -7.49 13.58
C PHE A 197 -19.43 -7.30 13.41
N ALA A 198 -20.24 -8.30 13.73
CA ALA A 198 -21.68 -8.25 13.57
C ALA A 198 -22.40 -7.64 14.78
N ASP A 199 -21.85 -7.79 15.98
CA ASP A 199 -22.49 -7.43 17.26
C ASP A 199 -22.30 -5.95 17.64
N GLY A 200 -21.92 -5.10 16.69
CA GLY A 200 -21.69 -3.67 16.92
C GLY A 200 -20.41 -3.34 17.69
N GLN A 201 -19.60 -4.32 18.04
CA GLN A 201 -18.36 -4.11 18.79
C GLN A 201 -17.32 -3.34 17.96
N TRP A 202 -17.30 -3.51 16.63
CA TRP A 202 -16.46 -2.75 15.72
C TRP A 202 -16.68 -1.23 15.88
N ASP A 203 -17.94 -0.79 15.82
CA ASP A 203 -18.30 0.63 15.91
C ASP A 203 -18.13 1.15 17.33
N ALA A 204 -18.55 0.37 18.33
CA ALA A 204 -18.40 0.70 19.74
C ALA A 204 -16.90 0.86 20.18
N ALA A 205 -15.99 0.12 19.55
CA ALA A 205 -14.57 0.24 19.83
C ALA A 205 -13.99 1.58 19.39
N ALA A 206 -14.53 2.16 18.31
CA ALA A 206 -14.13 3.47 17.79
C ALA A 206 -14.81 4.64 18.51
N ASP A 207 -15.99 4.42 19.11
CA ASP A 207 -16.78 5.44 19.80
C ASP A 207 -16.24 5.69 21.22
N ARG A 208 -15.09 6.36 21.29
CA ARG A 208 -14.48 6.77 22.56
C ARG A 208 -14.23 8.28 22.54
N PRO A 209 -14.77 9.04 23.50
CA PRO A 209 -14.48 10.48 23.59
C PRO A 209 -13.00 10.70 23.84
N SER A 210 -12.42 11.69 23.14
CA SER A 210 -11.04 12.09 23.38
C SER A 210 -10.92 12.75 24.76
N GLY A 211 -10.03 12.24 25.60
CA GLY A 211 -9.64 12.89 26.86
C GLY A 211 -8.68 14.06 26.69
N LEU A 212 -8.25 14.34 25.43
CA LEU A 212 -7.37 15.46 25.14
C LEU A 212 -8.20 16.72 24.90
N ALA A 213 -7.89 17.81 25.63
CA ALA A 213 -8.48 19.12 25.36
C ALA A 213 -8.16 19.54 23.91
N LYS A 214 -9.16 20.02 23.18
CA LYS A 214 -8.91 20.69 21.89
C LYS A 214 -8.08 21.96 22.20
N ARG A 215 -6.82 21.98 21.78
CA ARG A 215 -5.97 23.18 21.80
C ARG A 215 -6.35 24.09 20.66
#